data_e35af110655dcd7708af3da8c9748940
#
_entry.id   e35af110655dcd7708af3da8c9748940
#
_cell.length_a   1.000
_cell.length_b   1.000
_cell.length_c   1.000
_cell.angle_alpha   90.00
_cell.angle_beta   90.00
_cell.angle_gamma   90.00
#
_symmetry.space_group_name_H-M   'P 1'
#
loop_
_entity.id
_entity.type
_entity.pdbx_description
1 polymer ?
#
loop_
_entity_poly.entity_id
_entity_poly.type
_entity_poly.pdbx_seq_one_letter_code
_entity_poly.pdbx_strand_id
1 'polypeptide(L)'
;IIVMGGIFAVGVFNLEIKELLKLSVLMNITAFIGAFMGGVANDRFGSKIVIILSLIGLIFSSISILFIYSKSAFFFLAAINGLFIGPVQSASRVVITSLLNKSNQGKGFGLFATSGKATSFLGPLLVSTVTFLTDSQRIGFSAAIILLLGGLIILLNIKKIS
;
A
#
# COMPACT_ATOMS: atom_id res chain seq x y z
N ILE A 1 2.09 -4.03 -2.07
CA ILE A 1 0.91 -4.61 -1.40
C ILE A 1 0.06 -5.42 -2.39
N ILE A 2 -0.32 -4.87 -3.56
CA ILE A 2 -1.19 -5.57 -4.54
C ILE A 2 -0.58 -6.92 -4.96
N VAL A 3 0.70 -6.94 -5.36
CA VAL A 3 1.39 -8.19 -5.75
C VAL A 3 1.49 -9.16 -4.58
N MET A 4 1.85 -8.68 -3.40
CA MET A 4 1.91 -9.51 -2.18
C MET A 4 0.55 -10.05 -1.79
N GLY A 5 -0.50 -9.24 -1.89
CA GLY A 5 -1.88 -9.66 -1.67
C GLY A 5 -2.34 -10.74 -2.65
N GLY A 6 -1.89 -10.68 -3.91
CA GLY A 6 -2.16 -11.73 -4.91
C GLY A 6 -1.50 -13.06 -4.55
N ILE A 7 -0.20 -13.05 -4.18
CA ILE A 7 0.52 -14.25 -3.75
C ILE A 7 -0.14 -14.86 -2.50
N PHE A 8 -0.48 -14.04 -1.53
CA PHE A 8 -1.19 -14.46 -0.31
C PHE A 8 -2.56 -15.06 -0.63
N ALA A 9 -3.30 -14.46 -1.56
CA ALA A 9 -4.62 -14.91 -1.97
C ALA A 9 -4.60 -16.31 -2.59
N VAL A 10 -3.60 -16.60 -3.43
CA VAL A 10 -3.40 -17.94 -3.99
C VAL A 10 -2.99 -18.93 -2.92
N GLY A 11 -2.00 -18.58 -2.09
CA GLY A 11 -1.43 -19.51 -1.12
C GLY A 11 -2.34 -19.84 0.07
N VAL A 12 -3.20 -18.89 0.51
CA VAL A 12 -4.08 -19.10 1.67
C VAL A 12 -5.51 -19.48 1.29
N PHE A 13 -6.04 -18.85 0.24
CA PHE A 13 -7.44 -19.03 -0.16
C PHE A 13 -7.62 -19.89 -1.41
N ASN A 14 -6.52 -20.37 -2.04
CA ASN A 14 -6.54 -21.13 -3.28
C ASN A 14 -7.39 -20.46 -4.36
N LEU A 15 -7.16 -19.14 -4.58
CA LEU A 15 -7.90 -18.40 -5.57
C LEU A 15 -7.49 -18.81 -6.99
N GLU A 16 -8.49 -19.04 -7.83
CA GLU A 16 -8.29 -19.28 -9.25
C GLU A 16 -7.90 -17.99 -9.98
N ILE A 17 -7.32 -18.14 -11.19
CA ILE A 17 -6.93 -16.99 -12.04
C ILE A 17 -8.11 -16.02 -12.28
N LYS A 18 -9.32 -16.55 -12.49
CA LYS A 18 -10.52 -15.72 -12.67
C LYS A 18 -10.86 -14.90 -11.42
N GLU A 19 -10.67 -15.49 -10.23
CA GLU A 19 -10.90 -14.79 -8.96
C GLU A 19 -9.84 -13.72 -8.71
N LEU A 20 -8.57 -14.00 -9.07
CA LEU A 20 -7.48 -13.02 -9.02
C LEU A 20 -7.72 -11.82 -9.95
N LEU A 21 -8.22 -12.06 -11.15
CA LEU A 21 -8.59 -10.99 -12.07
C LEU A 21 -9.70 -10.11 -11.48
N LYS A 22 -10.76 -10.73 -10.92
CA LYS A 22 -11.83 -9.99 -10.22
C LYS A 22 -11.28 -9.17 -9.05
N LEU A 23 -10.40 -9.76 -8.23
CA LEU A 23 -9.74 -9.08 -7.11
C LEU A 23 -8.93 -7.87 -7.60
N SER A 24 -8.14 -8.04 -8.66
CA SER A 24 -7.33 -6.96 -9.23
C SER A 24 -8.18 -5.80 -9.75
N VAL A 25 -9.27 -6.10 -10.47
CA VAL A 25 -10.21 -5.09 -10.94
C VAL A 25 -10.86 -4.36 -9.76
N LEU A 26 -11.34 -5.10 -8.75
CA LEU A 26 -11.94 -4.53 -7.55
C LEU A 26 -10.97 -3.58 -6.84
N MET A 27 -9.73 -4.02 -6.61
CA MET A 27 -8.71 -3.20 -5.96
C MET A 27 -8.35 -1.94 -6.75
N ASN A 28 -8.31 -2.03 -8.09
CA ASN A 28 -8.04 -0.85 -8.93
C ASN A 28 -9.21 0.15 -8.89
N ILE A 29 -10.46 -0.32 -8.95
CA ILE A 29 -11.64 0.55 -8.82
C ILE A 29 -11.64 1.26 -7.46
N THR A 30 -11.44 0.52 -6.38
CA THR A 30 -11.41 1.11 -5.04
C THR A 30 -10.22 2.05 -4.84
N ALA A 31 -9.05 1.74 -5.42
CA ALA A 31 -7.90 2.63 -5.41
C ALA A 31 -8.16 3.94 -6.18
N PHE A 32 -8.88 3.87 -7.31
CA PHE A 32 -9.30 5.07 -8.05
C PHE A 32 -10.23 5.95 -7.19
N ILE A 33 -11.25 5.36 -6.57
CA ILE A 33 -12.17 6.07 -5.67
C ILE A 33 -11.37 6.68 -4.51
N GLY A 34 -10.48 5.90 -3.90
CA GLY A 34 -9.62 6.36 -2.82
C GLY A 34 -8.70 7.51 -3.24
N ALA A 35 -8.10 7.45 -4.43
CA ALA A 35 -7.24 8.51 -4.94
C ALA A 35 -8.01 9.82 -5.14
N PHE A 36 -9.25 9.73 -5.64
CA PHE A 36 -10.12 10.89 -5.80
C PHE A 36 -10.48 11.53 -4.45
N MET A 37 -10.95 10.71 -3.50
CA MET A 37 -11.23 11.17 -2.13
C MET A 37 -9.99 11.72 -1.44
N GLY A 38 -8.84 11.05 -1.63
CA GLY A 38 -7.55 11.46 -1.11
C GLY A 38 -7.09 12.81 -1.68
N GLY A 39 -7.36 13.10 -2.95
CA GLY A 39 -7.11 14.41 -3.56
C GLY A 39 -7.88 15.52 -2.85
N VAL A 40 -9.20 15.34 -2.69
CA VAL A 40 -10.05 16.31 -1.96
C VAL A 40 -9.63 16.47 -0.51
N ALA A 41 -9.29 15.37 0.16
CA ALA A 41 -8.80 15.40 1.54
C ALA A 41 -7.44 16.11 1.65
N ASN A 42 -6.57 15.91 0.64
CA ASN A 42 -5.25 16.57 0.58
C ASN A 42 -5.36 18.09 0.51
N ASP A 43 -6.32 18.61 -0.26
CA ASP A 43 -6.55 20.07 -0.38
C ASP A 43 -7.05 20.68 0.92
N ARG A 44 -7.73 19.90 1.79
CA ARG A 44 -8.29 20.38 3.06
C ARG A 44 -7.36 20.17 4.25
N PHE A 45 -6.71 19.02 4.34
CA PHE A 45 -5.98 18.58 5.54
C PHE A 45 -4.46 18.54 5.33
N GLY A 46 -3.99 18.69 4.10
CA GLY A 46 -2.57 18.58 3.75
C GLY A 46 -2.11 17.13 3.54
N SER A 47 -1.06 17.00 2.74
CA SER A 47 -0.55 15.70 2.27
C SER A 47 -0.09 14.76 3.40
N LYS A 48 0.56 15.31 4.43
CA LYS A 48 1.09 14.52 5.54
C LYS A 48 -0.02 13.77 6.29
N ILE A 49 -1.11 14.46 6.61
CA ILE A 49 -2.24 13.88 7.35
C ILE A 49 -2.91 12.80 6.50
N VAL A 50 -3.13 13.06 5.21
CA VAL A 50 -3.74 12.09 4.29
C VAL A 50 -2.90 10.81 4.20
N ILE A 51 -1.56 10.93 4.08
CA ILE A 51 -0.68 9.76 4.04
C ILE A 51 -0.72 8.99 5.36
N ILE A 52 -0.66 9.68 6.51
CA ILE A 52 -0.71 9.02 7.83
C ILE A 52 -2.02 8.25 8.02
N LEU A 53 -3.17 8.88 7.77
CA LEU A 53 -4.47 8.23 7.92
C LEU A 53 -4.61 7.02 6.97
N SER A 54 -4.13 7.17 5.75
CA SER A 54 -4.18 6.08 4.77
C SER A 54 -3.24 4.92 5.14
N LEU A 55 -2.04 5.21 5.68
CA LEU A 55 -1.14 4.17 6.18
C LEU A 55 -1.74 3.42 7.38
N ILE A 56 -2.38 4.13 8.31
CA ILE A 56 -3.09 3.51 9.44
C ILE A 56 -4.20 2.58 8.91
N GLY A 57 -5.01 3.04 7.95
CA GLY A 57 -6.04 2.23 7.33
C GLY A 57 -5.48 0.99 6.62
N LEU A 58 -4.35 1.12 5.90
CA LEU A 58 -3.65 0.01 5.27
C LEU A 58 -3.12 -1.00 6.29
N ILE A 59 -2.51 -0.54 7.38
CA ILE A 59 -1.99 -1.39 8.44
C ILE A 59 -3.15 -2.16 9.09
N PHE A 60 -4.22 -1.45 9.48
CA PHE A 60 -5.37 -2.07 10.13
C PHE A 60 -6.04 -3.11 9.24
N SER A 61 -6.32 -2.79 7.97
CA SER A 61 -6.93 -3.74 7.03
C SER A 61 -6.00 -4.92 6.71
N SER A 62 -4.67 -4.69 6.61
CA SER A 62 -3.71 -5.77 6.41
C SER A 62 -3.58 -6.69 7.62
N ILE A 63 -3.61 -6.16 8.84
CA ILE A 63 -3.66 -6.97 10.06
C ILE A 63 -4.95 -7.80 10.09
N SER A 64 -6.09 -7.19 9.78
CA SER A 64 -7.38 -7.91 9.72
C SER A 64 -7.35 -9.08 8.73
N ILE A 65 -6.68 -8.93 7.58
CA ILE A 65 -6.50 -10.00 6.59
C ILE A 65 -5.80 -11.23 7.18
N LEU A 66 -4.88 -11.07 8.12
CA LEU A 66 -4.17 -12.20 8.74
C LEU A 66 -5.09 -13.11 9.56
N PHE A 67 -6.20 -12.59 10.08
CA PHE A 67 -7.09 -13.33 10.98
C PHE A 67 -8.33 -13.90 10.29
N ILE A 68 -8.56 -13.59 9.01
CA ILE A 68 -9.72 -14.11 8.28
C ILE A 68 -9.42 -15.43 7.57
N TYR A 69 -10.48 -16.23 7.41
CA TYR A 69 -10.47 -17.52 6.71
C TYR A 69 -11.50 -17.58 5.57
N SER A 70 -12.40 -16.60 5.46
CA SER A 70 -13.41 -16.53 4.42
C SER A 70 -12.93 -15.78 3.18
N LYS A 71 -13.12 -16.34 1.99
CA LYS A 71 -12.83 -15.68 0.70
C LYS A 71 -13.59 -14.35 0.57
N SER A 72 -14.88 -14.32 0.95
CA SER A 72 -15.70 -13.10 0.83
C SER A 72 -15.18 -11.97 1.73
N ALA A 73 -14.81 -12.30 2.99
CA ALA A 73 -14.20 -11.32 3.89
C ALA A 73 -12.84 -10.83 3.39
N PHE A 74 -12.05 -11.71 2.75
CA PHE A 74 -10.80 -11.32 2.10
C PHE A 74 -11.03 -10.32 0.96
N PHE A 75 -12.00 -10.56 0.07
CA PHE A 75 -12.33 -9.63 -1.01
C PHE A 75 -12.76 -8.26 -0.48
N PHE A 76 -13.56 -8.23 0.59
CA PHE A 76 -13.99 -7.00 1.24
C PHE A 76 -12.81 -6.22 1.84
N LEU A 77 -11.92 -6.88 2.59
CA LEU A 77 -10.74 -6.23 3.17
C LEU A 77 -9.73 -5.81 2.10
N ALA A 78 -9.60 -6.56 1.02
CA ALA A 78 -8.77 -6.18 -0.12
C ALA A 78 -9.32 -4.93 -0.83
N ALA A 79 -10.64 -4.78 -0.94
CA ALA A 79 -11.26 -3.56 -1.44
C ALA A 79 -10.96 -2.35 -0.53
N ILE A 80 -11.02 -2.53 0.79
CA ILE A 80 -10.62 -1.51 1.77
C ILE A 80 -9.14 -1.16 1.61
N ASN A 81 -8.25 -2.15 1.43
CA ASN A 81 -6.84 -1.90 1.13
C ASN A 81 -6.68 -1.05 -0.14
N GLY A 82 -7.39 -1.38 -1.22
CA GLY A 82 -7.42 -0.59 -2.45
C GLY A 82 -7.77 0.87 -2.16
N LEU A 83 -8.83 1.09 -1.38
CA LEU A 83 -9.32 2.43 -1.02
C LEU A 83 -8.23 3.29 -0.34
N PHE A 84 -7.38 2.70 0.48
CA PHE A 84 -6.29 3.42 1.16
C PHE A 84 -4.99 3.52 0.34
N ILE A 85 -4.74 2.61 -0.59
CA ILE A 85 -3.58 2.69 -1.49
C ILE A 85 -3.64 3.93 -2.39
N GLY A 86 -4.82 4.27 -2.91
CA GLY A 86 -5.03 5.42 -3.78
C GLY A 86 -4.56 6.74 -3.17
N PRO A 87 -5.05 7.13 -1.98
CA PRO A 87 -4.66 8.36 -1.31
C PRO A 87 -3.16 8.42 -0.98
N VAL A 88 -2.55 7.32 -0.52
CA VAL A 88 -1.10 7.29 -0.27
C VAL A 88 -0.33 7.65 -1.53
N GLN A 89 -0.69 7.06 -2.67
CA GLN A 89 0.02 7.33 -3.93
C GLN A 89 -0.20 8.76 -4.42
N SER A 90 -1.43 9.28 -4.37
CA SER A 90 -1.73 10.65 -4.82
C SER A 90 -1.05 11.68 -3.93
N ALA A 91 -1.20 11.60 -2.62
CA ALA A 91 -0.63 12.55 -1.67
C ALA A 91 0.92 12.51 -1.66
N SER A 92 1.55 11.33 -1.83
CA SER A 92 3.01 11.24 -1.92
C SER A 92 3.58 12.00 -3.11
N ARG A 93 2.87 12.03 -4.25
CA ARG A 93 3.28 12.83 -5.41
C ARG A 93 3.17 14.33 -5.15
N VAL A 94 2.13 14.77 -4.42
CA VAL A 94 1.98 16.17 -4.02
C VAL A 94 3.10 16.60 -3.08
N VAL A 95 3.49 15.75 -2.12
CA VAL A 95 4.64 16.03 -1.24
C VAL A 95 5.91 16.30 -2.06
N ILE A 96 6.20 15.50 -3.08
CA ILE A 96 7.40 15.70 -3.89
C ILE A 96 7.37 17.04 -4.61
N THR A 97 6.22 17.40 -5.18
CA THR A 97 6.08 18.70 -5.87
C THR A 97 6.21 19.88 -4.91
N SER A 98 5.75 19.76 -3.67
CA SER A 98 5.82 20.81 -2.67
C SER A 98 7.22 21.01 -2.07
N LEU A 99 8.02 19.94 -2.00
CA LEU A 99 9.38 19.99 -1.44
C LEU A 99 10.44 20.49 -2.41
N LEU A 100 10.16 20.52 -3.70
CA LEU A 100 11.15 20.78 -4.75
C LEU A 100 10.83 22.05 -5.53
N ASN A 101 11.88 22.84 -5.81
CA ASN A 101 11.78 23.95 -6.76
C ASN A 101 11.46 23.42 -8.16
N LYS A 102 10.79 24.22 -9.00
CA LYS A 102 10.36 23.85 -10.35
C LYS A 102 11.50 23.25 -11.21
N SER A 103 12.73 23.77 -11.06
CA SER A 103 13.91 23.28 -11.79
C SER A 103 14.37 21.88 -11.38
N ASN A 104 14.04 21.42 -10.17
CA ASN A 104 14.48 20.13 -9.62
C ASN A 104 13.36 19.07 -9.55
N GLN A 105 12.15 19.40 -9.97
CA GLN A 105 11.01 18.47 -9.90
C GLN A 105 11.25 17.19 -10.71
N GLY A 106 11.83 17.30 -11.91
CA GLY A 106 12.17 16.13 -12.72
C GLY A 106 13.14 15.15 -12.02
N LYS A 107 14.18 15.68 -11.34
CA LYS A 107 15.11 14.86 -10.54
C LYS A 107 14.40 14.21 -9.36
N GLY A 108 13.53 14.93 -8.66
CA GLY A 108 12.76 14.42 -7.54
C GLY A 108 11.80 13.31 -7.94
N PHE A 109 11.07 13.46 -9.05
CA PHE A 109 10.23 12.39 -9.58
C PHE A 109 11.04 11.18 -10.04
N GLY A 110 12.23 11.39 -10.61
CA GLY A 110 13.16 10.31 -10.93
C GLY A 110 13.55 9.48 -9.71
N LEU A 111 13.98 10.15 -8.62
CA LEU A 111 14.29 9.49 -7.35
C LEU A 111 13.09 8.75 -6.75
N PHE A 112 11.92 9.37 -6.78
CA PHE A 112 10.68 8.74 -6.31
C PHE A 112 10.34 7.48 -7.12
N ALA A 113 10.40 7.56 -8.44
CA ALA A 113 10.14 6.42 -9.31
C ALA A 113 11.15 5.28 -9.08
N THR A 114 12.43 5.62 -8.88
CA THR A 114 13.49 4.64 -8.60
C THR A 114 13.28 3.97 -7.23
N SER A 115 12.96 4.74 -6.19
CA SER A 115 12.63 4.19 -4.86
C SER A 115 11.38 3.30 -4.91
N GLY A 116 10.37 3.70 -5.66
CA GLY A 116 9.17 2.89 -5.88
C GLY A 116 9.46 1.55 -6.57
N LYS A 117 10.33 1.56 -7.60
CA LYS A 117 10.78 0.33 -8.29
C LYS A 117 11.60 -0.57 -7.36
N ALA A 118 12.54 0.00 -6.59
CA ALA A 118 13.31 -0.75 -5.61
C ALA A 118 12.39 -1.43 -4.56
N THR A 119 11.43 -0.70 -4.03
CA THR A 119 10.46 -1.23 -3.06
C THR A 119 9.55 -2.30 -3.68
N SER A 120 9.18 -2.16 -4.96
CA SER A 120 8.35 -3.15 -5.66
C SER A 120 9.06 -4.49 -5.84
N PHE A 121 10.39 -4.51 -5.85
CA PHE A 121 11.21 -5.72 -5.86
C PHE A 121 11.48 -6.24 -4.44
N LEU A 122 11.92 -5.37 -3.54
CA LEU A 122 12.29 -5.76 -2.17
C LEU A 122 11.09 -6.28 -1.36
N GLY A 123 9.92 -5.71 -1.57
CA GLY A 123 8.72 -6.11 -0.86
C GLY A 123 8.34 -7.58 -1.07
N PRO A 124 8.07 -8.04 -2.32
CA PRO A 124 7.82 -9.45 -2.61
C PRO A 124 8.98 -10.37 -2.21
N LEU A 125 10.24 -9.92 -2.35
CA LEU A 125 11.40 -10.69 -1.93
C LEU A 125 11.36 -10.97 -0.41
N LEU A 126 11.12 -9.97 0.41
CA LEU A 126 11.03 -10.15 1.87
C LEU A 126 9.87 -11.07 2.26
N VAL A 127 8.68 -10.85 1.68
CA VAL A 127 7.52 -11.70 1.96
C VAL A 127 7.78 -13.15 1.56
N SER A 128 8.36 -13.40 0.38
CA SER A 128 8.67 -14.75 -0.09
C SER A 128 9.76 -15.42 0.75
N THR A 129 10.80 -14.68 1.16
CA THR A 129 11.86 -15.20 2.03
C THR A 129 11.31 -15.60 3.40
N VAL A 130 10.50 -14.73 4.02
CA VAL A 130 9.88 -15.04 5.32
C VAL A 130 8.90 -16.21 5.20
N THR A 131 8.13 -16.27 4.12
CA THR A 131 7.23 -17.40 3.83
C THR A 131 8.01 -18.70 3.70
N PHE A 132 9.13 -18.69 2.97
CA PHE A 132 9.99 -19.86 2.78
C PHE A 132 10.62 -20.34 4.08
N LEU A 133 11.08 -19.43 4.94
CA LEU A 133 11.72 -19.78 6.22
C LEU A 133 10.72 -20.27 7.28
N THR A 134 9.46 -19.87 7.18
CA THR A 134 8.44 -20.17 8.20
C THR A 134 7.39 -21.17 7.73
N ASP A 135 7.44 -21.60 6.46
CA ASP A 135 6.42 -22.42 5.78
C ASP A 135 4.98 -21.87 5.96
N SER A 136 4.86 -20.55 6.19
CA SER A 136 3.58 -19.90 6.45
C SER A 136 3.39 -18.62 5.63
N GLN A 137 2.42 -18.65 4.72
CA GLN A 137 2.00 -17.48 3.93
C GLN A 137 1.53 -16.31 4.83
N ARG A 138 0.89 -16.63 5.95
CA ARG A 138 0.41 -15.62 6.90
C ARG A 138 1.55 -14.89 7.60
N ILE A 139 2.57 -15.63 8.03
CA ILE A 139 3.77 -15.04 8.63
C ILE A 139 4.55 -14.27 7.56
N GLY A 140 4.67 -14.77 6.33
CA GLY A 140 5.27 -14.04 5.22
C GLY A 140 4.58 -12.70 4.96
N PHE A 141 3.26 -12.67 4.92
CA PHE A 141 2.51 -11.43 4.70
C PHE A 141 2.69 -10.41 5.83
N SER A 142 2.96 -10.83 7.06
CA SER A 142 3.24 -9.92 8.18
C SER A 142 4.50 -9.05 7.94
N ALA A 143 5.45 -9.51 7.13
CA ALA A 143 6.61 -8.71 6.74
C ALA A 143 6.20 -7.43 5.98
N ALA A 144 5.13 -7.48 5.18
CA ALA A 144 4.59 -6.29 4.52
C ALA A 144 4.04 -5.28 5.53
N ILE A 145 3.41 -5.76 6.60
CA ILE A 145 2.87 -4.90 7.67
C ILE A 145 4.03 -4.20 8.41
N ILE A 146 5.12 -4.91 8.68
CA ILE A 146 6.32 -4.34 9.32
C ILE A 146 6.90 -3.22 8.44
N LEU A 147 6.96 -3.40 7.12
CA LEU A 147 7.41 -2.35 6.20
C LEU A 147 6.48 -1.12 6.22
N LEU A 148 5.17 -1.31 6.29
CA LEU A 148 4.21 -0.21 6.41
C LEU A 148 4.37 0.54 7.73
N LEU A 149 4.56 -0.17 8.85
CA LEU A 149 4.83 0.41 10.16
C LEU A 149 6.12 1.21 10.16
N GLY A 150 7.19 0.68 9.56
CA GLY A 150 8.45 1.40 9.38
C GLY A 150 8.27 2.70 8.60
N GLY A 151 7.53 2.66 7.50
CA GLY A 151 7.18 3.84 6.71
C GLY A 151 6.39 4.88 7.51
N LEU A 152 5.41 4.43 8.31
CA LEU A 152 4.62 5.31 9.18
C LEU A 152 5.48 5.98 10.25
N ILE A 153 6.37 5.22 10.92
CA ILE A 153 7.28 5.76 11.95
C ILE A 153 8.21 6.82 11.36
N ILE A 154 8.80 6.55 10.19
CA ILE A 154 9.66 7.50 9.49
C ILE A 154 8.88 8.78 9.17
N LEU A 155 7.66 8.66 8.61
CA LEU A 155 6.83 9.80 8.25
C LEU A 155 6.43 10.66 9.46
N LEU A 156 6.15 10.05 10.61
CA LEU A 156 5.82 10.76 11.85
C LEU A 156 6.99 11.62 12.35
N ASN A 157 8.23 11.13 12.19
CA ASN A 157 9.44 11.84 12.60
C ASN A 157 9.84 13.00 11.68
N ILE A 158 9.31 13.08 10.47
CA ILE A 158 9.58 14.19 9.55
C ILE A 158 8.76 15.42 9.98
N LYS A 159 9.42 16.44 10.51
CA LYS A 159 8.77 17.67 11.04
C LYS A 159 8.24 18.63 9.96
N LYS A 160 8.75 18.58 8.74
CA LYS A 160 8.50 19.59 7.69
C LYS A 160 7.92 18.98 6.42
N ILE A 161 6.66 18.58 6.48
CA ILE A 161 5.83 18.32 5.30
C ILE A 161 4.53 19.08 5.56
N SER A 162 4.45 20.29 5.02
CA SER A 162 3.21 21.09 5.04
C SER A 162 2.31 20.70 3.88
#